data_624f812a9c7ed9e69e4da485cc0f42cf
#
_entry.id   624f812a9c7ed9e69e4da485cc0f42cf
#
_cell.length_a   1.000
_cell.length_b   1.000
_cell.length_c   1.000
_cell.angle_alpha   90.00
_cell.angle_beta   90.00
_cell.angle_gamma   90.00
#
_symmetry.space_group_name_H-M   'P 1'
#
loop_
_entity.id
_entity.type
_entity.pdbx_description
1 polymer ?
#
loop_
_entity_poly.entity_id
_entity_poly.type
_entity_poly.pdbx_seq_one_letter_code
_entity_poly.pdbx_strand_id
1 'polypeptide(L)'
;MPTLFPISHEAFVADILTLAARVTADPWRPDYLVGIGRGGLAPAAYLSHATALPLLSIDHSTKLAAFGETLLTQVAAMTAAGTRMLLVDDINDSGRTIAELRAAVGAAGGDAGNLRAAVLITNTRSTALADYWARSIDRTEDKRWFVFPWEAMAPRETVVADALDVPERLG
;
A
#
# COMPACT_ATOMS: atom_id res chain seq x y z
N MET A 1 -14.92 -19.74 -8.99
CA MET A 1 -15.24 -18.32 -8.61
C MET A 1 -14.36 -17.96 -7.44
N PRO A 2 -13.76 -16.74 -7.41
CA PRO A 2 -12.96 -16.32 -6.27
C PRO A 2 -13.82 -16.23 -5.00
N THR A 3 -13.25 -16.62 -3.87
CA THR A 3 -13.90 -16.48 -2.57
C THR A 3 -13.72 -15.05 -2.08
N LEU A 4 -14.77 -14.25 -2.12
CA LEU A 4 -14.77 -12.89 -1.61
C LEU A 4 -14.84 -12.90 -0.08
N PHE A 5 -13.97 -12.14 0.57
CA PHE A 5 -13.92 -12.00 2.03
C PHE A 5 -14.00 -10.51 2.41
N PRO A 6 -15.17 -10.00 2.80
CA PRO A 6 -15.32 -8.60 3.18
C PRO A 6 -14.60 -8.32 4.50
N ILE A 7 -13.79 -7.27 4.51
CA ILE A 7 -13.19 -6.70 5.71
C ILE A 7 -14.21 -5.76 6.34
N SER A 8 -14.57 -5.98 7.61
CA SER A 8 -15.45 -5.04 8.31
C SER A 8 -14.73 -3.72 8.61
N HIS A 9 -15.48 -2.63 8.78
CA HIS A 9 -14.90 -1.34 9.14
C HIS A 9 -14.15 -1.42 10.48
N GLU A 10 -14.67 -2.17 11.46
CA GLU A 10 -14.04 -2.38 12.76
C GLU A 10 -12.69 -3.10 12.61
N ALA A 11 -12.62 -4.15 11.78
CA ALA A 11 -11.38 -4.86 11.50
C ALA A 11 -10.36 -3.97 10.78
N PHE A 12 -10.82 -3.16 9.81
CA PHE A 12 -9.98 -2.18 9.14
C PHE A 12 -9.40 -1.15 10.12
N VAL A 13 -10.23 -0.58 11.00
CA VAL A 13 -9.75 0.38 12.02
C VAL A 13 -8.74 -0.27 12.97
N ALA A 14 -8.97 -1.51 13.38
CA ALA A 14 -8.01 -2.25 14.21
C ALA A 14 -6.66 -2.46 13.52
N ASP A 15 -6.67 -2.75 12.21
CA ASP A 15 -5.45 -2.87 11.41
C ASP A 15 -4.70 -1.53 11.31
N ILE A 16 -5.41 -0.41 11.11
CA ILE A 16 -4.81 0.93 11.11
C ILE A 16 -4.15 1.25 12.45
N LEU A 17 -4.80 0.96 13.57
CA LEU A 17 -4.23 1.19 14.90
C LEU A 17 -2.98 0.32 15.13
N THR A 18 -2.98 -0.90 14.62
CA THR A 18 -1.80 -1.80 14.66
C THR A 18 -0.64 -1.21 13.85
N LEU A 19 -0.90 -0.70 12.64
CA LEU A 19 0.12 -0.03 11.82
C LEU A 19 0.63 1.24 12.50
N ALA A 20 -0.27 2.08 13.02
CA ALA A 20 0.09 3.31 13.72
C ALA A 20 1.04 3.02 14.90
N ALA A 21 0.73 2.00 15.70
CA ALA A 21 1.57 1.58 16.82
C ALA A 21 2.97 1.13 16.34
N ARG A 22 3.05 0.34 15.26
CA ARG A 22 4.33 -0.14 14.71
C ARG A 22 5.17 1.01 14.15
N VAL A 23 4.57 1.90 13.37
CA VAL A 23 5.25 3.06 12.78
C VAL A 23 5.74 4.02 13.87
N THR A 24 4.94 4.26 14.91
CA THR A 24 5.33 5.16 16.01
C THR A 24 6.34 4.55 16.97
N ALA A 25 6.46 3.24 17.06
CA ALA A 25 7.46 2.56 17.88
C ALA A 25 8.84 2.47 17.22
N ASP A 26 8.93 2.56 15.89
CA ASP A 26 10.20 2.45 15.17
C ASP A 26 11.01 3.75 15.31
N PRO A 27 12.34 3.68 15.53
CA PRO A 27 13.22 4.85 15.52
C PRO A 27 13.24 5.60 14.18
N TRP A 28 12.97 4.90 13.08
CA TRP A 28 12.80 5.53 11.77
C TRP A 28 11.43 6.21 11.73
N ARG A 29 11.41 7.52 11.80
CA ARG A 29 10.18 8.31 11.76
C ARG A 29 9.95 8.83 10.35
N PRO A 30 8.81 8.53 9.70
CA PRO A 30 8.45 9.17 8.44
C PRO A 30 8.08 10.63 8.67
N ASP A 31 8.41 11.48 7.69
CA ASP A 31 7.96 12.87 7.64
C ASP A 31 6.62 12.98 6.92
N TYR A 32 6.36 12.07 5.97
CA TYR A 32 5.14 12.02 5.17
C TYR A 32 4.65 10.59 4.97
N LEU A 33 3.33 10.45 4.90
CA LEU A 33 2.66 9.27 4.36
C LEU A 33 2.38 9.53 2.87
N VAL A 34 2.49 8.47 2.05
CA VAL A 34 2.19 8.52 0.62
C VAL A 34 1.24 7.39 0.28
N GLY A 35 -0.04 7.70 0.11
CA GLY A 35 -1.06 6.73 -0.30
C GLY A 35 -0.87 6.33 -1.77
N ILE A 36 -0.83 5.02 -2.06
CA ILE A 36 -0.64 4.47 -3.39
C ILE A 36 -2.00 4.18 -4.02
N GLY A 37 -2.34 4.90 -5.09
CA GLY A 37 -3.56 4.70 -5.83
C GLY A 37 -4.82 4.74 -4.95
N ARG A 38 -5.89 4.08 -5.40
CA ARG A 38 -7.15 4.03 -4.64
C ARG A 38 -7.06 3.13 -3.41
N GLY A 39 -6.31 2.02 -3.52
CA GLY A 39 -6.15 1.05 -2.43
C GLY A 39 -5.44 1.63 -1.23
N GLY A 40 -4.35 2.37 -1.48
CA GLY A 40 -3.53 2.95 -0.42
C GLY A 40 -4.05 4.28 0.12
N LEU A 41 -4.89 5.02 -0.62
CA LEU A 41 -5.35 6.35 -0.21
C LEU A 41 -6.23 6.30 1.06
N ALA A 42 -7.18 5.36 1.13
CA ALA A 42 -8.05 5.22 2.28
C ALA A 42 -7.26 4.83 3.56
N PRO A 43 -6.43 3.75 3.57
CA PRO A 43 -5.63 3.44 4.74
C PRO A 43 -4.64 4.55 5.11
N ALA A 44 -4.04 5.24 4.14
CA ALA A 44 -3.14 6.36 4.41
C ALA A 44 -3.85 7.54 5.08
N ALA A 45 -5.09 7.85 4.70
CA ALA A 45 -5.87 8.90 5.33
C ALA A 45 -6.15 8.58 6.81
N TYR A 46 -6.59 7.36 7.12
CA TYR A 46 -6.81 6.92 8.50
C TYR A 46 -5.50 6.90 9.31
N LEU A 47 -4.41 6.39 8.72
CA LEU A 47 -3.11 6.36 9.37
C LEU A 47 -2.57 7.78 9.63
N SER A 48 -2.81 8.73 8.70
CA SER A 48 -2.48 10.15 8.89
C SER A 48 -3.16 10.73 10.11
N HIS A 49 -4.47 10.50 10.28
CA HIS A 49 -5.17 10.93 11.49
C HIS A 49 -4.67 10.26 12.77
N ALA A 50 -4.34 8.96 12.69
CA ALA A 50 -3.85 8.20 13.85
C ALA A 50 -2.44 8.61 14.29
N THR A 51 -1.61 9.10 13.37
CA THR A 51 -0.19 9.44 13.62
C THR A 51 0.12 10.93 13.59
N ALA A 52 -0.85 11.77 13.17
CA ALA A 52 -0.69 13.19 12.88
C ALA A 52 0.37 13.50 11.79
N LEU A 53 0.71 12.52 10.95
CA LEU A 53 1.63 12.71 9.84
C LEU A 53 0.90 13.29 8.61
N PRO A 54 1.52 14.23 7.87
CA PRO A 54 0.94 14.75 6.64
C PRO A 54 0.84 13.68 5.56
N LEU A 55 -0.21 13.75 4.73
CA LEU A 55 -0.53 12.80 3.68
C LEU A 55 -0.30 13.40 2.29
N LEU A 56 0.39 12.64 1.46
CA LEU A 56 0.47 12.82 0.01
C LEU A 56 -0.16 11.60 -0.67
N SER A 57 -0.49 11.71 -1.96
CA SER A 57 -0.98 10.58 -2.74
C SER A 57 -0.26 10.46 -4.07
N ILE A 58 0.03 9.23 -4.49
CA ILE A 58 0.56 8.90 -5.81
C ILE A 58 -0.48 8.05 -6.52
N ASP A 59 -0.92 8.48 -7.69
CA ASP A 59 -1.77 7.64 -8.52
C ASP A 59 -0.89 6.63 -9.28
N HIS A 60 -1.05 5.36 -8.91
CA HIS A 60 -0.40 4.23 -9.58
C HIS A 60 -1.41 3.40 -10.40
N SER A 61 -2.70 3.66 -10.24
CA SER A 61 -3.79 2.88 -10.83
C SER A 61 -4.34 3.45 -12.13
N THR A 62 -4.00 4.70 -12.49
CA THR A 62 -4.51 5.32 -13.70
C THR A 62 -3.56 5.08 -14.86
N LYS A 63 -4.17 4.87 -16.03
CA LYS A 63 -3.47 4.78 -17.31
C LYS A 63 -2.89 6.15 -17.77
N LEU A 64 -2.84 7.14 -16.88
CA LEU A 64 -2.31 8.49 -17.13
C LEU A 64 -0.87 8.55 -16.63
N ALA A 65 0.04 7.96 -17.39
CA ALA A 65 1.47 7.87 -17.06
C ALA A 65 2.11 9.24 -16.67
N ALA A 66 1.71 10.33 -17.33
CA ALA A 66 2.27 11.65 -17.10
C ALA A 66 2.04 12.20 -15.68
N PHE A 67 0.92 11.90 -15.04
CA PHE A 67 0.65 12.34 -13.66
C PHE A 67 1.47 11.56 -12.63
N GLY A 68 1.63 10.26 -12.83
CA GLY A 68 2.44 9.41 -11.97
C GLY A 68 3.92 9.81 -11.99
N GLU A 69 4.48 10.14 -13.16
CA GLU A 69 5.88 10.53 -13.31
C GLU A 69 6.22 11.83 -12.57
N THR A 70 5.35 12.84 -12.60
CA THR A 70 5.59 14.11 -11.90
C THR A 70 5.64 13.91 -10.38
N LEU A 71 4.70 13.16 -9.82
CA LEU A 71 4.66 12.88 -8.38
C LEU A 71 5.82 12.00 -7.92
N LEU A 72 6.20 11.00 -8.72
CA LEU A 72 7.39 10.17 -8.45
C LEU A 72 8.67 11.00 -8.45
N THR A 73 8.81 11.94 -9.38
CA THR A 73 9.96 12.86 -9.43
C THR A 73 10.02 13.73 -8.18
N GLN A 74 8.88 14.22 -7.69
CA GLN A 74 8.83 14.98 -6.43
C GLN A 74 9.22 14.13 -5.23
N VAL A 75 8.68 12.90 -5.12
CA VAL A 75 9.05 11.95 -4.06
C VAL A 75 10.55 11.64 -4.12
N ALA A 76 11.12 11.43 -5.31
CA ALA A 76 12.55 11.20 -5.47
C ALA A 76 13.38 12.41 -4.99
N ALA A 77 13.03 13.63 -5.40
CA ALA A 77 13.70 14.82 -4.94
C ALA A 77 13.62 15.03 -3.42
N MET A 78 12.46 14.77 -2.82
CA MET A 78 12.27 14.87 -1.37
C MET A 78 13.10 13.82 -0.62
N THR A 79 13.11 12.55 -1.09
CA THR A 79 13.92 11.50 -0.46
C THR A 79 15.42 11.76 -0.61
N ALA A 80 15.88 12.29 -1.75
CA ALA A 80 17.26 12.70 -1.97
C ALA A 80 17.68 13.86 -1.04
N ALA A 81 16.72 14.73 -0.67
CA ALA A 81 16.93 15.81 0.30
C ALA A 81 16.87 15.34 1.78
N GLY A 82 16.70 14.04 2.03
CA GLY A 82 16.66 13.46 3.38
C GLY A 82 15.26 13.32 3.97
N THR A 83 14.20 13.66 3.23
CA THR A 83 12.81 13.48 3.68
C THR A 83 12.45 11.99 3.71
N ARG A 84 11.97 11.51 4.85
CA ARG A 84 11.55 10.10 5.03
C ARG A 84 10.09 9.94 4.64
N MET A 85 9.83 9.06 3.68
CA MET A 85 8.50 8.82 3.14
C MET A 85 8.05 7.39 3.38
N LEU A 86 6.83 7.25 3.88
CA LEU A 86 6.18 5.95 4.08
C LEU A 86 5.09 5.75 3.03
N LEU A 87 5.37 4.88 2.07
CA LEU A 87 4.37 4.41 1.11
C LEU A 87 3.31 3.58 1.84
N VAL A 88 2.03 3.83 1.56
CA VAL A 88 0.92 3.10 2.18
C VAL A 88 0.06 2.47 1.10
N ASP A 89 -0.21 1.18 1.24
CA ASP A 89 -1.12 0.43 0.37
C ASP A 89 -2.02 -0.49 1.20
N ASP A 90 -3.04 -1.07 0.59
CA ASP A 90 -3.94 -2.00 1.28
C ASP A 90 -3.34 -3.40 1.42
N ILE A 91 -2.79 -3.95 0.34
CA ILE A 91 -2.26 -5.32 0.33
C ILE A 91 -0.98 -5.44 -0.50
N ASN A 92 0.01 -6.12 0.06
CA ASN A 92 1.23 -6.52 -0.62
C ASN A 92 1.17 -8.01 -0.97
N ASP A 93 0.65 -8.35 -2.15
CA ASP A 93 0.55 -9.73 -2.61
C ASP A 93 1.84 -10.24 -3.27
N SER A 94 2.18 -9.74 -4.45
CA SER A 94 3.39 -10.17 -5.20
C SER A 94 4.64 -9.38 -4.81
N GLY A 95 4.49 -8.19 -4.26
CA GLY A 95 5.59 -7.24 -4.04
C GLY A 95 5.87 -6.31 -5.21
N ARG A 96 5.19 -6.49 -6.33
CA ARG A 96 5.49 -5.77 -7.57
C ARG A 96 5.35 -4.26 -7.40
N THR A 97 4.26 -3.77 -6.84
CA THR A 97 4.02 -2.33 -6.64
C THR A 97 5.12 -1.69 -5.80
N ILE A 98 5.51 -2.31 -4.69
CA ILE A 98 6.58 -1.80 -3.82
C ILE A 98 7.92 -1.79 -4.56
N ALA A 99 8.25 -2.88 -5.29
CA ALA A 99 9.49 -2.98 -6.05
C ALA A 99 9.56 -1.94 -7.18
N GLU A 100 8.48 -1.77 -7.95
CA GLU A 100 8.38 -0.79 -9.04
C GLU A 100 8.53 0.64 -8.53
N LEU A 101 7.83 1.00 -7.44
CA LEU A 101 7.92 2.35 -6.86
C LEU A 101 9.31 2.65 -6.31
N ARG A 102 9.94 1.69 -5.60
CA ARG A 102 11.32 1.84 -5.13
C ARG A 102 12.30 2.01 -6.29
N ALA A 103 12.15 1.21 -7.35
CA ALA A 103 12.98 1.32 -8.55
C ALA A 103 12.77 2.66 -9.28
N ALA A 104 11.52 3.11 -9.43
CA ALA A 104 11.19 4.37 -10.08
C ALA A 104 11.73 5.58 -9.31
N VAL A 105 11.61 5.59 -7.99
CA VAL A 105 12.18 6.65 -7.12
C VAL A 105 13.70 6.65 -7.23
N GLY A 106 14.35 5.48 -7.20
CA GLY A 106 15.81 5.38 -7.38
C GLY A 106 16.28 5.85 -8.76
N ALA A 107 15.57 5.46 -9.83
CA ALA A 107 15.87 5.89 -11.20
C ALA A 107 15.73 7.40 -11.38
N ALA A 108 14.81 8.05 -10.65
CA ALA A 108 14.64 9.50 -10.61
C ALA A 108 15.63 10.22 -9.67
N GLY A 109 16.64 9.52 -9.13
CA GLY A 109 17.67 10.10 -8.25
C GLY A 109 17.28 10.18 -6.76
N GLY A 110 16.22 9.50 -6.35
CA GLY A 110 15.81 9.45 -4.95
C GLY A 110 16.67 8.53 -4.08
N ASP A 111 16.61 8.71 -2.77
CA ASP A 111 17.29 7.88 -1.79
C ASP A 111 16.35 6.79 -1.27
N ALA A 112 16.63 5.53 -1.61
CA ALA A 112 15.88 4.37 -1.17
C ALA A 112 15.94 4.15 0.36
N GLY A 113 16.95 4.64 1.06
CA GLY A 113 17.06 4.60 2.52
C GLY A 113 16.00 5.45 3.23
N ASN A 114 15.48 6.45 2.53
CA ASN A 114 14.43 7.35 2.99
C ASN A 114 13.03 6.94 2.52
N LEU A 115 12.86 5.72 2.00
CA LEU A 115 11.60 5.19 1.50
C LEU A 115 11.28 3.84 2.12
N ARG A 116 10.20 3.78 2.92
CA ARG A 116 9.65 2.53 3.46
C ARG A 116 8.21 2.33 3.01
N ALA A 117 7.70 1.13 3.21
CA ALA A 117 6.34 0.73 2.83
C ALA A 117 5.58 0.14 4.01
N ALA A 118 4.29 0.48 4.11
CA ALA A 118 3.33 -0.06 5.07
C ALA A 118 2.09 -0.56 4.36
N VAL A 119 1.57 -1.71 4.77
CA VAL A 119 0.35 -2.31 4.20
C VAL A 119 -0.54 -2.88 5.30
N LEU A 120 -1.85 -2.97 5.04
CA LEU A 120 -2.75 -3.64 5.98
C LEU A 120 -2.48 -5.15 5.99
N ILE A 121 -2.33 -5.76 4.81
CA ILE A 121 -2.09 -7.19 4.67
C ILE A 121 -0.83 -7.43 3.83
N THR A 122 0.07 -8.27 4.30
CA THR A 122 1.23 -8.70 3.52
C THR A 122 1.20 -10.21 3.28
N ASN A 123 1.50 -10.62 2.04
CA ASN A 123 1.77 -12.01 1.72
C ASN A 123 3.22 -12.34 2.09
N THR A 124 3.41 -13.37 2.92
CA THR A 124 4.75 -13.82 3.35
C THR A 124 5.61 -14.35 2.20
N ARG A 125 5.00 -14.65 1.04
CA ARG A 125 5.67 -15.08 -0.20
C ARG A 125 5.97 -13.94 -1.16
N SER A 126 5.65 -12.71 -0.79
CA SER A 126 5.93 -11.53 -1.61
C SER A 126 7.43 -11.39 -1.91
N THR A 127 7.78 -11.02 -3.14
CA THR A 127 9.17 -10.82 -3.58
C THR A 127 9.79 -9.53 -3.05
N ALA A 128 8.96 -8.55 -2.70
CA ALA A 128 9.37 -7.31 -2.04
C ALA A 128 8.51 -7.11 -0.80
N LEU A 129 9.11 -7.21 0.37
CA LEU A 129 8.41 -7.08 1.65
C LEU A 129 8.12 -5.60 1.96
N ALA A 130 6.96 -5.37 2.57
CA ALA A 130 6.69 -4.11 3.26
C ALA A 130 7.51 -4.03 4.56
N ASP A 131 7.82 -2.82 5.00
CA ASP A 131 8.54 -2.61 6.28
C ASP A 131 7.59 -2.72 7.48
N TYR A 132 6.31 -2.37 7.27
CA TYR A 132 5.26 -2.48 8.27
C TYR A 132 4.01 -3.12 7.68
N TRP A 133 3.34 -3.96 8.46
CA TRP A 133 2.05 -4.57 8.10
C TRP A 133 1.19 -4.79 9.33
N ALA A 134 -0.13 -4.79 9.18
CA ALA A 134 -1.03 -5.12 10.29
C ALA A 134 -1.18 -6.64 10.42
N ARG A 135 -1.44 -7.34 9.30
CA ARG A 135 -1.62 -8.79 9.23
C ARG A 135 -0.76 -9.42 8.15
N SER A 136 -0.38 -10.68 8.34
CA SER A 136 0.29 -11.50 7.32
C SER A 136 -0.59 -12.67 6.89
N ILE A 137 -0.46 -13.05 5.62
CA ILE A 137 -1.09 -14.23 5.04
C ILE A 137 -0.06 -15.03 4.24
N ASP A 138 -0.31 -16.29 4.00
CA ASP A 138 0.40 -17.10 3.00
C ASP A 138 -0.56 -17.40 1.85
N ARG A 139 -0.27 -16.93 0.65
CA ARG A 139 -1.13 -17.12 -0.53
C ARG A 139 -1.16 -18.56 -1.03
N THR A 140 -0.29 -19.41 -0.56
CA THR A 140 -0.42 -20.86 -0.82
C THR A 140 -1.60 -21.49 -0.07
N GLU A 141 -1.97 -20.90 1.07
CA GLU A 141 -3.04 -21.38 1.95
C GLU A 141 -4.30 -20.51 1.86
N ASP A 142 -4.14 -19.18 1.82
CA ASP A 142 -5.25 -18.22 1.79
C ASP A 142 -5.43 -17.60 0.41
N LYS A 143 -6.37 -18.14 -0.36
CA LYS A 143 -6.73 -17.68 -1.72
C LYS A 143 -7.88 -16.68 -1.74
N ARG A 144 -8.38 -16.22 -0.57
CA ARG A 144 -9.51 -15.29 -0.49
C ARG A 144 -9.17 -13.95 -1.12
N TRP A 145 -10.13 -13.36 -1.81
CA TRP A 145 -10.08 -11.96 -2.21
C TRP A 145 -10.60 -11.10 -1.05
N PHE A 146 -9.75 -10.28 -0.47
CA PHE A 146 -10.16 -9.34 0.56
C PHE A 146 -10.84 -8.15 -0.09
N VAL A 147 -12.08 -7.86 0.33
CA VAL A 147 -12.85 -6.69 -0.12
C VAL A 147 -12.83 -5.68 1.00
N PHE A 148 -12.11 -4.60 0.80
CA PHE A 148 -12.01 -3.54 1.79
C PHE A 148 -13.26 -2.63 1.80
N PRO A 149 -13.52 -1.88 2.89
CA PRO A 149 -14.74 -1.06 3.01
C PRO A 149 -14.98 -0.08 1.86
N TRP A 150 -13.94 0.50 1.29
CA TRP A 150 -14.04 1.42 0.15
C TRP A 150 -14.33 0.71 -1.17
N GLU A 151 -13.99 -0.55 -1.31
CA GLU A 151 -14.28 -1.37 -2.49
C GLU A 151 -15.72 -1.87 -2.50
N ALA A 152 -16.40 -1.86 -1.34
CA ALA A 152 -17.80 -2.28 -1.22
C ALA A 152 -18.78 -1.41 -2.05
N MET A 153 -18.32 -0.24 -2.53
CA MET A 153 -19.09 0.63 -3.44
C MET A 153 -19.01 0.19 -4.89
N ALA A 154 -18.06 -0.69 -5.26
CA ALA A 154 -17.92 -1.17 -6.62
C ALA A 154 -19.00 -2.23 -6.95
N PRO A 155 -19.49 -2.28 -8.21
CA PRO A 155 -20.35 -3.38 -8.66
C PRO A 155 -19.67 -4.73 -8.41
N ARG A 156 -20.47 -5.73 -8.00
CA ARG A 156 -19.93 -7.07 -7.69
C ARG A 156 -19.17 -7.68 -8.85
N GLU A 157 -19.63 -7.43 -10.09
CA GLU A 157 -18.97 -7.93 -11.30
C GLU A 157 -17.55 -7.36 -11.43
N THR A 158 -17.35 -6.07 -11.07
CA THR A 158 -16.04 -5.43 -11.09
C THR A 158 -15.11 -6.07 -10.06
N VAL A 159 -15.58 -6.25 -8.81
CA VAL A 159 -14.80 -6.91 -7.76
C VAL A 159 -14.39 -8.33 -8.15
N VAL A 160 -15.29 -9.07 -8.80
CA VAL A 160 -14.99 -10.42 -9.30
C VAL A 160 -14.00 -10.38 -10.45
N ALA A 161 -14.13 -9.44 -11.38
CA ALA A 161 -13.18 -9.27 -12.48
C ALA A 161 -11.77 -8.95 -11.96
N ASP A 162 -11.65 -7.98 -11.05
CA ASP A 162 -10.39 -7.61 -10.41
C ASP A 162 -9.75 -8.81 -9.69
N ALA A 163 -10.58 -9.64 -9.02
CA ALA A 163 -10.10 -10.85 -8.34
C ALA A 163 -9.57 -11.92 -9.31
N LEU A 164 -10.10 -11.97 -10.54
CA LEU A 164 -9.66 -12.93 -11.57
C LEU A 164 -8.41 -12.45 -12.31
N ASP A 165 -8.11 -11.15 -12.30
CA ASP A 165 -6.94 -10.58 -12.95
C ASP A 165 -5.63 -10.75 -12.15
N VAL A 166 -5.70 -11.34 -10.94
CA VAL A 166 -4.51 -11.57 -10.10
C VAL A 166 -4.13 -13.06 -10.11
N PRO A 167 -3.15 -13.47 -10.97
CA PRO A 167 -2.80 -14.88 -11.19
C PRO A 167 -2.35 -15.62 -9.93
N GLU A 168 -1.70 -14.94 -9.00
CA GLU A 168 -1.17 -15.51 -7.77
C GLU A 168 -2.27 -16.10 -6.86
N ARG A 169 -3.54 -15.75 -7.13
CA ARG A 169 -4.71 -16.18 -6.37
C ARG A 169 -5.50 -17.31 -7.04
N LEU A 170 -5.15 -17.65 -8.30
CA LEU A 170 -5.86 -18.64 -9.10
C LEU A 170 -5.19 -20.02 -9.11
N GLY A 171 -4.06 -20.18 -8.46
CA GLY A 171 -3.28 -21.41 -8.41
C GLY A 171 -3.86 -22.49 -7.47
#